data_fb8640f7f8bee91d74ebe658dcbae6f0
#
_entry.id   fb8640f7f8bee91d74ebe658dcbae6f0
#
_cell.length_a   1.000
_cell.length_b   1.000
_cell.length_c   1.000
_cell.angle_alpha   90.00
_cell.angle_beta   90.00
_cell.angle_gamma   90.00
#
_symmetry.space_group_name_H-M   'P 1'
#
loop_
_entity.id
_entity.type
_entity.pdbx_description
1 polymer ?
#
loop_
_entity_poly.entity_id
_entity_poly.type
_entity_poly.pdbx_seq_one_letter_code
_entity_poly.pdbx_strand_id
1 'polypeptide(L)'
;NEAKERGGAFPWTVRNLGTVDKEFFTRVTDSISDTIKNQNLNTTVLFVSGIVDGKLLFAASAGSEAVKKYAVHCGELVKAAAQKAGGGGGGSPVRAQAGGKEPEMLNEALNVAQSIIKSKADV
;
A
#
# COMPACT_ATOMS: atom_id res chain seq x y z
N ASN A 1 0.38 12.44 -12.53
CA ASN A 1 -0.65 11.68 -11.86
C ASN A 1 -0.56 11.84 -10.34
N GLU A 2 -1.31 11.05 -9.61
CA GLU A 2 -1.44 11.22 -8.17
C GLU A 2 -0.14 11.16 -7.40
N ALA A 3 0.76 10.26 -7.77
CA ALA A 3 2.02 10.09 -7.05
C ALA A 3 2.86 11.37 -7.12
N LYS A 4 2.89 12.01 -8.26
CA LYS A 4 3.63 13.27 -8.42
C LYS A 4 2.97 14.44 -7.73
N GLU A 5 1.66 14.45 -7.69
CA GLU A 5 0.89 15.54 -7.09
C GLU A 5 1.03 15.60 -5.58
N ARG A 6 1.33 14.46 -4.95
CA ARG A 6 1.47 14.41 -3.49
C ARG A 6 2.71 15.13 -2.99
N GLY A 7 3.76 15.19 -3.79
CA GLY A 7 5.01 15.80 -3.37
C GLY A 7 5.76 14.97 -2.36
N GLY A 8 6.62 15.61 -1.58
CA GLY A 8 7.45 14.94 -0.59
C GLY A 8 8.74 14.41 -1.16
N ALA A 9 9.48 13.61 -0.36
CA ALA A 9 10.80 13.12 -0.72
C ALA A 9 10.77 12.04 -1.81
N PHE A 10 9.64 11.38 -1.98
CA PHE A 10 9.48 10.33 -2.99
C PHE A 10 8.05 10.29 -3.51
N PRO A 11 7.82 9.80 -4.74
CA PRO A 11 6.46 9.64 -5.25
C PRO A 11 5.74 8.53 -4.50
N TRP A 12 4.49 8.79 -4.14
CA TRP A 12 3.68 7.77 -3.50
C TRP A 12 2.22 7.96 -3.86
N THR A 13 1.46 6.86 -3.78
CA THR A 13 0.01 6.95 -3.97
C THR A 13 -0.69 5.89 -3.12
N VAL A 14 -1.92 6.21 -2.75
CA VAL A 14 -2.81 5.32 -2.02
C VAL A 14 -4.09 5.21 -2.84
N ARG A 15 -4.47 3.99 -3.22
CA ARG A 15 -5.62 3.74 -4.08
C ARG A 15 -6.65 2.84 -3.41
N ASN A 16 -7.91 3.19 -3.60
CA ASN A 16 -9.02 2.35 -3.20
C ASN A 16 -9.66 1.78 -4.46
N LEU A 17 -9.60 0.47 -4.64
CA LEU A 17 -10.15 -0.20 -5.81
C LEU A 17 -11.65 -0.45 -5.71
N GLY A 18 -12.23 -0.26 -4.51
CA GLY A 18 -13.62 -0.58 -4.29
C GLY A 18 -13.86 -2.08 -4.16
N THR A 19 -15.07 -2.51 -4.46
CA THR A 19 -15.42 -3.93 -4.42
C THR A 19 -14.95 -4.59 -5.70
N VAL A 20 -14.06 -5.56 -5.57
CA VAL A 20 -13.46 -6.28 -6.69
C VAL A 20 -13.36 -7.75 -6.35
N ASP A 21 -13.10 -8.61 -7.33
CA ASP A 21 -12.84 -10.01 -7.04
C ASP A 21 -11.36 -10.21 -6.70
N LYS A 22 -11.06 -11.36 -6.10
CA LYS A 22 -9.71 -11.65 -5.63
C LYS A 22 -8.71 -11.72 -6.78
N GLU A 23 -9.13 -12.27 -7.90
CA GLU A 23 -8.27 -12.39 -9.08
C GLU A 23 -7.85 -11.00 -9.60
N PHE A 24 -8.80 -10.08 -9.67
CA PHE A 24 -8.52 -8.72 -10.10
C PHE A 24 -7.56 -8.03 -9.13
N PHE A 25 -7.81 -8.17 -7.83
CA PHE A 25 -6.95 -7.59 -6.82
C PHE A 25 -5.52 -8.11 -6.93
N THR A 26 -5.37 -9.42 -7.11
CA THR A 26 -4.06 -10.05 -7.27
C THR A 26 -3.34 -9.53 -8.52
N ARG A 27 -4.06 -9.40 -9.63
CA ARG A 27 -3.48 -8.86 -10.87
C ARG A 27 -2.99 -7.43 -10.69
N VAL A 28 -3.75 -6.60 -10.00
CA VAL A 28 -3.36 -5.22 -9.75
C VAL A 28 -2.10 -5.18 -8.90
N THR A 29 -2.03 -5.98 -7.83
CA THR A 29 -0.85 -5.99 -6.96
C THR A 29 0.39 -6.49 -7.69
N ASP A 30 0.24 -7.52 -8.51
CA ASP A 30 1.35 -8.04 -9.31
C ASP A 30 1.82 -7.02 -10.33
N SER A 31 0.88 -6.35 -10.99
CA SER A 31 1.18 -5.32 -11.98
C SER A 31 1.95 -4.15 -11.36
N ILE A 32 1.54 -3.72 -10.18
CA ILE A 32 2.21 -2.65 -9.44
C ILE A 32 3.65 -3.03 -9.12
N SER A 33 3.84 -4.23 -8.59
CA SER A 33 5.16 -4.73 -8.23
C SER A 33 6.07 -4.83 -9.45
N ASP A 34 5.55 -5.36 -10.55
CA ASP A 34 6.28 -5.49 -11.79
C ASP A 34 6.64 -4.13 -12.38
N THR A 35 5.73 -3.17 -12.31
CA THR A 35 5.98 -1.82 -12.82
C THR A 35 7.12 -1.17 -12.05
N ILE A 36 7.11 -1.26 -10.73
CA ILE A 36 8.19 -0.71 -9.91
C ILE A 36 9.53 -1.33 -10.29
N LYS A 37 9.56 -2.63 -10.44
CA LYS A 37 10.78 -3.38 -10.77
C LYS A 37 11.25 -3.09 -12.19
N ASN A 38 10.35 -3.19 -13.16
CA ASN A 38 10.71 -3.11 -14.58
C ASN A 38 11.04 -1.70 -15.05
N GLN A 39 10.47 -0.69 -14.40
CA GLN A 39 10.71 0.70 -14.77
C GLN A 39 11.69 1.41 -13.83
N ASN A 40 12.34 0.65 -12.97
CA ASN A 40 13.35 1.18 -12.03
C ASN A 40 12.77 2.31 -11.16
N LEU A 41 11.54 2.15 -10.69
CA LEU A 41 10.90 3.14 -9.82
C LEU A 41 11.39 2.93 -8.38
N ASN A 42 12.67 3.15 -8.16
CA ASN A 42 13.34 2.77 -6.92
C ASN A 42 12.89 3.54 -5.69
N THR A 43 12.28 4.70 -5.85
CA THR A 43 11.81 5.51 -4.74
C THR A 43 10.29 5.57 -4.64
N THR A 44 9.57 4.90 -5.53
CA THR A 44 8.11 4.94 -5.56
C THR A 44 7.49 4.01 -4.53
N VAL A 45 6.42 4.46 -3.87
CA VAL A 45 5.64 3.65 -2.93
C VAL A 45 4.19 3.62 -3.39
N LEU A 46 3.63 2.43 -3.53
CA LEU A 46 2.24 2.26 -3.95
C LEU A 46 1.50 1.40 -2.93
N PHE A 47 0.32 1.86 -2.54
CA PHE A 47 -0.54 1.17 -1.59
C PHE A 47 -1.93 1.07 -2.19
N VAL A 48 -2.48 -0.12 -2.24
CA VAL A 48 -3.84 -0.33 -2.77
C VAL A 48 -4.68 -1.12 -1.78
N SER A 49 -5.98 -0.87 -1.82
CA SER A 49 -6.94 -1.62 -1.03
C SER A 49 -8.14 -1.99 -1.88
N GLY A 50 -8.84 -3.03 -1.48
CA GLY A 50 -10.06 -3.46 -2.15
C GLY A 50 -10.93 -4.25 -1.19
N ILE A 51 -12.21 -4.37 -1.54
CA ILE A 51 -13.15 -5.20 -0.81
C ILE A 51 -13.38 -6.45 -1.63
N VAL A 52 -13.02 -7.61 -1.08
CA VAL A 52 -13.12 -8.89 -1.74
C VAL A 52 -13.93 -9.83 -0.83
N ASP A 53 -15.05 -10.33 -1.34
CA ASP A 53 -15.93 -11.23 -0.58
C ASP A 53 -16.32 -10.67 0.79
N GLY A 54 -16.59 -9.37 0.83
CA GLY A 54 -17.02 -8.71 2.06
C GLY A 54 -15.92 -8.41 3.07
N LYS A 55 -14.65 -8.61 2.67
CA LYS A 55 -13.50 -8.35 3.55
C LYS A 55 -12.54 -7.40 2.87
N LEU A 56 -11.77 -6.67 3.67
CA LEU A 56 -10.75 -5.77 3.13
C LEU A 56 -9.48 -6.53 2.80
N LEU A 57 -8.87 -6.15 1.69
CA LEU A 57 -7.53 -6.58 1.34
C LEU A 57 -6.67 -5.35 1.10
N PHE A 58 -5.42 -5.43 1.54
CA PHE A 58 -4.43 -4.36 1.38
C PHE A 58 -3.18 -4.94 0.75
N ALA A 59 -2.55 -4.16 -0.10
CA ALA A 59 -1.28 -4.53 -0.68
C ALA A 59 -0.43 -3.27 -0.85
N ALA A 60 0.87 -3.42 -0.64
CA ALA A 60 1.81 -2.31 -0.82
C ALA A 60 3.04 -2.82 -1.54
N SER A 61 3.62 -1.96 -2.35
CA SER A 61 4.89 -2.21 -3.03
C SER A 61 5.72 -0.94 -2.98
N ALA A 62 7.02 -1.10 -2.83
CA ALA A 62 7.94 0.03 -2.75
C ALA A 62 9.23 -0.30 -3.47
N GLY A 63 9.86 0.71 -4.04
CA GLY A 63 11.17 0.56 -4.63
C GLY A 63 12.23 0.37 -3.56
N SER A 64 13.35 -0.25 -3.91
CA SER A 64 14.41 -0.56 -2.96
C SER A 64 15.03 0.68 -2.31
N GLU A 65 15.10 1.79 -3.02
CA GLU A 65 15.64 3.04 -2.48
C GLU A 65 14.69 3.67 -1.47
N ALA A 66 13.37 3.54 -1.69
CA ALA A 66 12.39 4.02 -0.71
C ALA A 66 12.57 3.28 0.61
N VAL A 67 12.81 1.99 0.55
CA VAL A 67 13.04 1.17 1.75
C VAL A 67 14.34 1.57 2.45
N LYS A 68 15.43 1.67 1.71
CA LYS A 68 16.74 1.93 2.29
C LYS A 68 16.93 3.37 2.75
N LYS A 69 16.49 4.31 1.93
CA LYS A 69 16.76 5.72 2.15
C LYS A 69 15.71 6.40 3.04
N TYR A 70 14.47 6.01 2.90
CA TYR A 70 13.36 6.66 3.60
C TYR A 70 12.71 5.76 4.66
N ALA A 71 13.28 4.60 4.90
CA ALA A 71 12.80 3.66 5.92
C ALA A 71 11.36 3.18 5.71
N VAL A 72 10.90 3.13 4.47
CA VAL A 72 9.59 2.60 4.13
C VAL A 72 9.60 1.09 4.32
N HIS A 73 8.54 0.55 4.92
CA HIS A 73 8.41 -0.89 5.12
C HIS A 73 6.98 -1.30 4.80
N CYS A 74 6.80 -1.95 3.65
CA CYS A 74 5.45 -2.32 3.20
C CYS A 74 4.74 -3.24 4.17
N GLY A 75 5.46 -4.16 4.80
CA GLY A 75 4.88 -5.05 5.80
C GLY A 75 4.24 -4.28 6.96
N GLU A 76 4.91 -3.24 7.43
CA GLU A 76 4.38 -2.41 8.50
C GLU A 76 3.20 -1.56 8.04
N LEU A 77 3.25 -1.07 6.81
CA LEU A 77 2.15 -0.28 6.24
C LEU A 77 0.85 -1.09 6.20
N VAL A 78 0.91 -2.27 5.60
CA VAL A 78 -0.29 -3.10 5.47
C VAL A 78 -0.76 -3.62 6.82
N LYS A 79 0.18 -3.92 7.72
CA LYS A 79 -0.15 -4.37 9.07
C LYS A 79 -0.91 -3.29 9.85
N ALA A 80 -0.41 -2.06 9.81
CA ALA A 80 -1.06 -0.95 10.50
C ALA A 80 -2.47 -0.71 9.97
N ALA A 81 -2.62 -0.72 8.64
CA ALA A 81 -3.93 -0.55 8.02
C ALA A 81 -4.87 -1.70 8.40
N ALA A 82 -4.38 -2.93 8.35
CA ALA A 82 -5.19 -4.11 8.66
C ALA A 82 -5.63 -4.13 10.12
N GLN A 83 -4.76 -3.73 11.03
CA GLN A 83 -5.10 -3.66 12.45
C GLN A 83 -6.25 -2.69 12.70
N LYS A 84 -6.28 -1.60 11.97
CA LYS A 84 -7.38 -0.63 12.07
C LYS A 84 -8.71 -1.24 11.62
N ALA A 85 -8.66 -2.19 10.71
CA ALA A 85 -9.84 -2.85 10.16
C ALA A 85 -10.12 -4.22 10.81
N GLY A 86 -9.50 -4.49 11.95
CA GLY A 86 -9.77 -5.73 12.69
C GLY A 86 -9.06 -6.96 12.14
N GLY A 87 -7.99 -6.77 11.41
CA GLY A 87 -7.26 -7.87 10.80
C GLY A 87 -5.77 -7.81 11.05
N GLY A 88 -5.01 -8.38 10.14
CA GLY A 88 -3.56 -8.42 10.25
C GLY A 88 -2.92 -8.93 8.97
N GLY A 89 -1.61 -8.98 9.00
CA GLY A 89 -0.84 -9.43 7.85
C GLY A 89 0.56 -8.87 7.92
N GLY A 90 1.23 -8.82 6.80
CA GLY A 90 2.58 -8.30 6.72
C GLY A 90 3.28 -8.82 5.48
N GLY A 91 4.59 -8.67 5.47
CA GLY A 91 5.38 -9.11 4.33
C GLY A 91 6.77 -8.49 4.39
N SER A 92 7.42 -8.43 3.25
CA SER A 92 8.76 -7.85 3.16
C SER A 92 8.69 -6.32 3.11
N PRO A 93 9.84 -5.64 3.26
CA PRO A 93 9.87 -4.19 3.12
C PRO A 93 9.44 -3.69 1.75
N VAL A 94 9.67 -4.47 0.69
CA VAL A 94 9.39 -4.02 -0.68
C VAL A 94 8.02 -4.47 -1.19
N ARG A 95 7.41 -5.47 -0.57
CA ARG A 95 6.09 -5.95 -0.98
C ARG A 95 5.41 -6.68 0.17
N ALA A 96 4.13 -6.36 0.40
CA ALA A 96 3.39 -6.98 1.49
C ALA A 96 1.90 -6.97 1.19
N GLN A 97 1.17 -7.87 1.86
CA GLN A 97 -0.27 -7.95 1.78
C GLN A 97 -0.86 -8.22 3.15
N ALA A 98 -2.06 -7.74 3.39
CA ALA A 98 -2.78 -7.95 4.64
C ALA A 98 -4.28 -7.91 4.37
N GLY A 99 -5.07 -8.26 5.36
CA GLY A 99 -6.51 -8.21 5.24
C GLY A 99 -7.18 -7.77 6.52
N GLY A 100 -8.38 -7.22 6.39
CA GLY A 100 -9.19 -6.78 7.52
C GLY A 100 -10.58 -7.35 7.46
N LYS A 101 -11.22 -7.50 8.61
CA LYS A 101 -12.56 -8.08 8.71
C LYS A 101 -13.67 -7.05 8.59
N GLU A 102 -13.36 -5.77 8.76
CA GLU A 102 -14.36 -4.71 8.88
C GLU A 102 -14.28 -3.75 7.70
N PRO A 103 -15.05 -4.03 6.62
CA PRO A 103 -15.03 -3.17 5.43
C PRO A 103 -15.40 -1.72 5.71
N GLU A 104 -16.21 -1.48 6.74
CA GLU A 104 -16.61 -0.12 7.13
C GLU A 104 -15.42 0.72 7.64
N MET A 105 -14.32 0.07 8.00
CA MET A 105 -13.12 0.76 8.47
C MET A 105 -12.15 1.11 7.34
N LEU A 106 -12.56 0.93 6.10
CA LEU A 106 -11.68 1.17 4.95
C LEU A 106 -11.07 2.58 4.95
N ASN A 107 -11.89 3.60 5.18
CA ASN A 107 -11.40 4.98 5.16
C ASN A 107 -10.36 5.22 6.25
N GLU A 108 -10.60 4.71 7.45
CA GLU A 108 -9.65 4.86 8.56
C GLU A 108 -8.36 4.10 8.28
N ALA A 109 -8.47 2.91 7.69
CA ALA A 109 -7.29 2.13 7.33
C ALA A 109 -6.45 2.85 6.28
N LEU A 110 -7.09 3.42 5.27
CA LEU A 110 -6.39 4.21 4.25
C LEU A 110 -5.74 5.44 4.84
N ASN A 111 -6.41 6.10 5.78
CA ASN A 111 -5.84 7.27 6.46
C ASN A 111 -4.60 6.90 7.27
N VAL A 112 -4.60 5.75 7.92
CA VAL A 112 -3.44 5.27 8.66
C VAL A 112 -2.26 5.05 7.72
N ALA A 113 -2.49 4.33 6.61
CA ALA A 113 -1.44 4.06 5.63
C ALA A 113 -0.90 5.35 5.03
N GLN A 114 -1.78 6.26 4.67
CA GLN A 114 -1.42 7.54 4.08
C GLN A 114 -0.57 8.38 5.04
N SER A 115 -0.96 8.40 6.32
CA SER A 115 -0.23 9.14 7.35
C SER A 115 1.18 8.60 7.54
N ILE A 116 1.34 7.29 7.53
CA ILE A 116 2.65 6.66 7.67
C ILE A 116 3.53 7.00 6.48
N ILE A 117 3.01 6.86 5.26
CA ILE A 117 3.77 7.18 4.05
C ILE A 117 4.16 8.65 4.04
N LYS A 118 3.22 9.53 4.35
CA LYS A 118 3.47 10.96 4.36
C LYS A 118 4.54 11.33 5.39
N SER A 119 4.52 10.71 6.55
CA SER A 119 5.52 10.91 7.59
C SER A 119 6.92 10.56 7.07
N LYS A 120 7.05 9.49 6.30
CA LYS A 120 8.34 9.10 5.70
C LYS A 120 8.76 10.07 4.60
N ALA A 121 7.79 10.54 3.81
CA ALA A 121 8.07 11.45 2.70
C ALA A 121 8.45 12.85 3.15
N ASP A 122 8.01 13.26 4.32
CA ASP A 122 8.26 14.60 4.86
C ASP A 122 9.58 14.71 5.64
N VAL A 123 10.39 13.70 5.61
CA VAL A 123 11.67 13.69 6.33
C VAL A 123 12.69 14.68 5.77
#